data_f252c7c214c9a83e22efb17b18cb9b67
#
_entry.id   f252c7c214c9a83e22efb17b18cb9b67
#
_cell.length_a   1.000
_cell.length_b   1.000
_cell.length_c   1.000
_cell.angle_alpha   90.00
_cell.angle_beta   90.00
_cell.angle_gamma   90.00
#
_symmetry.space_group_name_H-M   'P 1'
#
loop_
_entity.id
_entity.type
_entity.pdbx_description
1 polymer ?
#
loop_
_entity_poly.entity_id
_entity_poly.type
_entity_poly.pdbx_seq_one_letter_code
_entity_poly.pdbx_strand_id
1 'polypeptide(L)'
;AALSQRDRGETTLLPWHDEDHCAAPSPGANTRGPIRELGWFYEALLSGLRGQPCKLLSRQSLTLLTKRHREGLFDETLRHKVDFGLGVILNSNRYGAETVPYGFGRFCSEDTFGHGGAQSSIGFADLQNELVVAWAANVRAGEGQHQKRNREINSAIYEDLGLSG
;
A
#
# COMPACT_ATOMS: atom_id res chain seq x y z
N ALA A 1 4.17 8.83 -22.63
CA ALA A 1 4.06 10.14 -21.99
C ALA A 1 3.51 9.95 -20.58
N ALA A 2 4.18 10.55 -19.59
CA ALA A 2 3.70 10.53 -18.20
C ALA A 2 2.38 11.30 -18.13
N LEU A 3 1.36 10.68 -17.53
CA LEU A 3 0.09 11.36 -17.33
C LEU A 3 0.24 12.44 -16.26
N SER A 4 -0.35 13.57 -16.57
CA SER A 4 -0.35 14.75 -15.74
C SER A 4 -1.36 14.68 -14.62
N GLN A 5 -1.03 15.29 -13.51
CA GLN A 5 -2.02 15.62 -12.47
C GLN A 5 -2.79 16.87 -12.93
N ARG A 6 -4.12 16.77 -13.01
CA ARG A 6 -4.96 17.97 -13.13
C ARG A 6 -5.18 18.54 -11.75
N ASP A 7 -4.59 19.68 -11.50
CA ASP A 7 -4.94 20.52 -10.36
C ASP A 7 -5.45 21.86 -10.93
N ARG A 8 -6.69 22.23 -10.56
CA ARG A 8 -7.36 23.48 -11.01
C ARG A 8 -7.38 23.72 -12.52
N GLY A 9 -7.46 22.66 -13.32
CA GLY A 9 -7.52 22.77 -14.77
C GLY A 9 -6.16 22.85 -15.47
N GLU A 10 -5.06 22.93 -14.75
CA GLU A 10 -3.71 22.86 -15.30
C GLU A 10 -3.20 21.44 -15.38
N THR A 11 -2.48 21.13 -16.45
CA THR A 11 -1.83 19.85 -16.66
C THR A 11 -0.35 19.98 -16.41
N THR A 12 0.15 19.44 -15.31
CA THR A 12 1.59 19.43 -15.00
C THR A 12 2.20 18.12 -15.44
N LEU A 13 3.24 18.15 -16.25
CA LEU A 13 4.06 16.99 -16.55
C LEU A 13 4.87 16.63 -15.31
N LEU A 14 4.76 15.39 -14.88
CA LEU A 14 5.55 14.87 -13.77
C LEU A 14 6.88 14.33 -14.31
N PRO A 15 8.00 14.54 -13.61
CA PRO A 15 9.33 14.18 -14.09
C PRO A 15 9.63 12.67 -14.01
N TRP A 16 8.61 11.82 -14.12
CA TRP A 16 8.75 10.37 -13.95
C TRP A 16 9.61 9.68 -15.00
N HIS A 17 9.88 10.36 -16.12
CA HIS A 17 10.71 9.85 -17.22
C HIS A 17 12.00 10.67 -17.41
N ASP A 18 12.21 11.65 -16.58
CA ASP A 18 13.45 12.42 -16.56
C ASP A 18 14.58 11.53 -16.05
N GLU A 19 15.71 11.52 -16.79
CA GLU A 19 16.83 10.63 -16.50
C GLU A 19 17.47 10.95 -15.15
N ASP A 20 17.67 12.23 -14.86
CA ASP A 20 18.25 12.69 -13.60
C ASP A 20 17.33 12.34 -12.42
N HIS A 21 16.01 12.53 -12.60
CA HIS A 21 15.03 12.14 -11.60
C HIS A 21 15.02 10.62 -11.37
N CYS A 22 15.18 9.83 -12.44
CA CYS A 22 15.23 8.38 -12.33
C CYS A 22 16.50 7.86 -11.65
N ALA A 23 17.61 8.54 -11.86
CA ALA A 23 18.91 8.19 -11.28
C ALA A 23 19.07 8.67 -9.84
N ALA A 24 18.27 9.65 -9.39
CA ALA A 24 18.35 10.19 -8.05
C ALA A 24 17.92 9.16 -7.00
N PRO A 25 18.75 8.86 -5.99
CA PRO A 25 18.35 7.96 -4.92
C PRO A 25 17.21 8.56 -4.09
N SER A 26 16.05 7.90 -4.11
CA SER A 26 14.87 8.30 -3.35
C SER A 26 14.19 7.07 -2.76
N PRO A 27 14.63 6.59 -1.59
CA PRO A 27 14.14 5.33 -0.99
C PRO A 27 12.63 5.24 -0.83
N GLY A 28 11.94 6.38 -0.64
CA GLY A 28 10.48 6.42 -0.47
C GLY A 28 9.69 6.52 -1.77
N ALA A 29 10.31 6.72 -2.94
CA ALA A 29 9.55 7.13 -4.12
C ALA A 29 10.07 6.66 -5.49
N ASN A 30 11.22 6.07 -5.62
CA ASN A 30 11.83 5.89 -6.95
C ASN A 30 12.02 4.42 -7.37
N THR A 31 11.27 3.50 -6.78
CA THR A 31 11.28 2.10 -7.23
C THR A 31 10.43 1.96 -8.49
N ARG A 32 10.95 1.23 -9.48
CA ARG A 32 10.29 0.95 -10.75
C ARG A 32 10.36 -0.54 -11.05
N GLY A 33 9.28 -1.10 -11.55
CA GLY A 33 9.21 -2.51 -11.91
C GLY A 33 7.80 -2.93 -12.30
N PRO A 34 7.63 -4.15 -12.81
CA PRO A 34 6.33 -4.73 -13.06
C PRO A 34 5.53 -4.89 -11.76
N ILE A 35 4.22 -4.63 -11.80
CA ILE A 35 3.36 -4.72 -10.63
C ILE A 35 3.37 -6.12 -9.98
N ARG A 36 3.52 -7.17 -10.78
CA ARG A 36 3.64 -8.55 -10.27
C ARG A 36 4.86 -8.75 -9.36
N GLU A 37 5.95 -8.01 -9.59
CA GLU A 37 7.15 -8.10 -8.74
C GLU A 37 6.91 -7.45 -7.37
N LEU A 38 6.06 -6.43 -7.31
CA LEU A 38 5.58 -5.92 -6.04
C LEU A 38 4.73 -6.99 -5.31
N GLY A 39 3.91 -7.75 -6.02
CA GLY A 39 3.21 -8.92 -5.49
C GLY A 39 4.19 -9.93 -4.91
N TRP A 40 5.19 -10.37 -5.66
CA TRP A 40 6.22 -11.31 -5.19
C TRP A 40 7.00 -10.80 -3.98
N PHE A 41 7.26 -9.49 -3.90
CA PHE A 41 7.85 -8.90 -2.70
C PHE A 41 6.99 -9.15 -1.47
N TYR A 42 5.69 -8.85 -1.54
CA TYR A 42 4.77 -9.10 -0.41
C TYR A 42 4.56 -10.60 -0.14
N GLU A 43 4.56 -11.46 -1.15
CA GLU A 43 4.53 -12.92 -0.97
C GLU A 43 5.75 -13.43 -0.20
N ALA A 44 6.94 -12.91 -0.51
CA ALA A 44 8.15 -13.28 0.22
C ALA A 44 8.09 -12.84 1.69
N LEU A 45 7.55 -11.65 1.98
CA LEU A 45 7.37 -11.19 3.36
C LEU A 45 6.32 -12.04 4.11
N LEU A 46 5.19 -12.31 3.47
CA LEU A 46 4.10 -13.14 4.03
C LEU A 46 4.61 -14.55 4.34
N SER A 47 5.29 -15.19 3.39
CA SER A 47 5.87 -16.51 3.57
C SER A 47 6.86 -16.56 4.73
N GLY A 48 7.73 -15.54 4.85
CA GLY A 48 8.67 -15.41 5.94
C GLY A 48 8.01 -15.25 7.30
N LEU A 49 6.93 -14.47 7.40
CA LEU A 49 6.13 -14.35 8.62
C LEU A 49 5.46 -15.66 9.02
N ARG A 50 5.09 -16.48 8.06
CA ARG A 50 4.53 -17.83 8.26
C ARG A 50 5.60 -18.92 8.55
N GLY A 51 6.86 -18.52 8.67
CA GLY A 51 7.94 -19.42 9.04
C GLY A 51 8.63 -20.13 7.87
N GLN A 52 8.29 -19.77 6.63
CA GLN A 52 9.00 -20.25 5.45
C GLN A 52 10.32 -19.47 5.26
N PRO A 53 11.31 -20.02 4.56
CA PRO A 53 12.54 -19.31 4.26
C PRO A 53 12.26 -18.01 3.49
N CYS A 54 12.73 -16.89 3.99
CA CYS A 54 12.68 -15.60 3.30
C CYS A 54 14.10 -15.10 3.05
N LYS A 55 14.45 -14.88 1.77
CA LYS A 55 15.79 -14.40 1.39
C LYS A 55 15.97 -12.89 1.61
N LEU A 56 14.89 -12.16 1.80
CA LEU A 56 14.93 -10.71 1.92
C LEU A 56 15.26 -10.26 3.35
N LEU A 57 14.60 -10.85 4.34
CA LEU A 57 14.70 -10.46 5.74
C LEU A 57 14.65 -11.68 6.65
N SER A 58 15.31 -11.58 7.80
CA SER A 58 15.15 -12.57 8.87
C SER A 58 13.72 -12.51 9.45
N ARG A 59 13.24 -13.62 10.04
CA ARG A 59 11.95 -13.65 10.72
C ARG A 59 11.83 -12.56 11.80
N GLN A 60 12.89 -12.33 12.53
CA GLN A 60 12.94 -11.28 13.56
C GLN A 60 12.73 -9.89 12.93
N SER A 61 13.42 -9.61 11.82
CA SER A 61 13.24 -8.34 11.09
C SER A 61 11.84 -8.18 10.52
N LEU A 62 11.25 -9.26 10.00
CA LEU A 62 9.87 -9.26 9.51
C LEU A 62 8.87 -8.95 10.63
N THR A 63 9.02 -9.60 11.78
CA THR A 63 8.19 -9.32 12.96
C THR A 63 8.32 -7.87 13.41
N LEU A 64 9.54 -7.31 13.40
CA LEU A 64 9.74 -5.90 13.73
C LEU A 64 9.14 -4.98 12.67
N LEU A 65 9.24 -5.31 11.40
CA LEU A 65 8.68 -4.52 10.29
C LEU A 65 7.16 -4.37 10.43
N THR A 66 6.46 -5.46 10.78
CA THR A 66 5.00 -5.50 10.87
C THR A 66 4.43 -5.21 12.27
N LYS A 67 5.28 -5.02 13.27
CA LYS A 67 4.84 -4.61 14.60
C LYS A 67 4.30 -3.18 14.58
N ARG A 68 3.20 -2.90 15.31
CA ARG A 68 2.70 -1.54 15.50
C ARG A 68 3.68 -0.73 16.35
N HIS A 69 4.47 0.12 15.72
CA HIS A 69 5.40 1.05 16.38
C HIS A 69 4.77 2.42 16.62
N ARG A 70 3.84 2.79 15.76
CA ARG A 70 3.05 4.01 15.87
C ARG A 70 1.58 3.63 15.82
N GLU A 71 0.88 3.81 16.92
CA GLU A 71 -0.49 3.35 17.13
C GLU A 71 -1.38 4.50 17.59
N GLY A 72 -2.54 4.67 16.97
CA GLY A 72 -3.57 5.62 17.37
C GLY A 72 -3.23 7.10 17.19
N LEU A 73 -2.06 7.40 16.64
CA LEU A 73 -1.63 8.78 16.44
C LEU A 73 -2.22 9.36 15.13
N PHE A 74 -2.56 10.64 15.20
CA PHE A 74 -2.98 11.37 14.01
C PHE A 74 -1.80 11.64 13.11
N ASP A 75 -1.95 11.30 11.82
CA ASP A 75 -0.94 11.56 10.79
C ASP A 75 -1.27 12.87 10.07
N GLU A 76 -0.37 13.83 10.16
CA GLU A 76 -0.58 15.16 9.57
C GLU A 76 -0.54 15.14 8.03
N THR A 77 0.18 14.19 7.45
CA THR A 77 0.26 14.01 5.98
C THR A 77 -1.01 13.35 5.45
N LEU A 78 -1.42 12.26 6.09
CA LEU A 78 -2.60 11.50 5.70
C LEU A 78 -3.91 12.08 6.25
N ARG A 79 -3.82 13.05 7.18
CA ARG A 79 -4.94 13.73 7.84
C ARG A 79 -5.93 12.76 8.50
N HIS A 80 -5.42 11.68 9.06
CA HIS A 80 -6.19 10.61 9.70
C HIS A 80 -5.36 9.88 10.77
N LYS A 81 -6.03 9.14 11.66
CA LYS A 81 -5.32 8.17 12.50
C LYS A 81 -4.93 6.96 11.66
N VAL A 82 -3.65 6.67 11.60
CA VAL A 82 -3.10 5.54 10.84
C VAL A 82 -1.99 4.89 11.64
N ASP A 83 -2.04 3.57 11.74
CA ASP A 83 -1.00 2.80 12.40
C ASP A 83 0.13 2.46 11.44
N PHE A 84 1.35 2.49 11.95
CA PHE A 84 2.54 2.17 11.17
C PHE A 84 3.44 1.14 11.86
N GLY A 85 3.97 0.24 11.03
CA GLY A 85 5.16 -0.53 11.29
C GLY A 85 6.43 0.24 10.89
N LEU A 86 7.48 -0.47 10.52
CA LEU A 86 8.70 0.14 9.99
C LEU A 86 8.61 0.25 8.46
N GLY A 87 8.14 1.39 7.97
CA GLY A 87 7.99 1.66 6.53
C GLY A 87 6.78 1.00 5.88
N VAL A 88 5.85 0.44 6.65
CA VAL A 88 4.57 -0.09 6.17
C VAL A 88 3.42 0.50 6.97
N ILE A 89 2.29 0.71 6.31
CA ILE A 89 1.01 0.99 6.95
C ILE A 89 0.45 -0.35 7.47
N LEU A 90 -0.19 -0.32 8.63
CA LEU A 90 -0.90 -1.45 9.19
C LEU A 90 -2.40 -1.23 9.11
N ASN A 91 -3.20 -2.30 9.13
CA ASN A 91 -4.64 -2.16 9.14
C ASN A 91 -5.09 -1.18 10.23
N SER A 92 -5.80 -0.16 9.80
CA SER A 92 -6.27 0.95 10.62
C SER A 92 -7.79 1.12 10.55
N ASN A 93 -8.52 0.10 10.09
CA ASN A 93 -9.98 0.10 9.94
C ASN A 93 -10.72 0.42 11.25
N ARG A 94 -10.10 0.15 12.40
CA ARG A 94 -10.64 0.50 13.72
C ARG A 94 -10.82 2.02 13.94
N TYR A 95 -10.20 2.85 13.10
CA TYR A 95 -10.36 4.30 13.12
C TYR A 95 -11.35 4.81 12.07
N GLY A 96 -12.02 3.90 11.36
CA GLY A 96 -13.03 4.17 10.34
C GLY A 96 -12.66 3.56 9.00
N ALA A 97 -13.16 2.36 8.71
CA ALA A 97 -12.89 1.63 7.47
C ALA A 97 -13.31 2.42 6.20
N GLU A 98 -14.31 3.29 6.33
CA GLU A 98 -14.80 4.12 5.22
C GLU A 98 -13.94 5.37 4.96
N THR A 99 -13.11 5.75 5.90
CA THR A 99 -12.38 7.03 5.86
C THR A 99 -10.87 6.89 5.93
N VAL A 100 -10.35 5.73 6.39
CA VAL A 100 -8.91 5.51 6.51
C VAL A 100 -8.24 5.58 5.13
N PRO A 101 -7.23 6.46 4.97
CA PRO A 101 -6.52 6.59 3.71
C PRO A 101 -5.60 5.40 3.46
N TYR A 102 -5.46 5.03 2.19
CA TYR A 102 -4.62 3.90 1.77
C TYR A 102 -4.96 2.58 2.47
N GLY A 103 -6.23 2.42 2.89
CA GLY A 103 -6.71 1.20 3.54
C GLY A 103 -6.73 0.00 2.60
N PHE A 104 -6.71 -1.19 3.18
CA PHE A 104 -6.62 -2.46 2.46
C PHE A 104 -7.98 -3.10 2.18
N GLY A 105 -9.05 -2.34 2.28
CA GLY A 105 -10.44 -2.80 2.13
C GLY A 105 -11.14 -3.01 3.48
N ARG A 106 -12.46 -3.18 3.42
CA ARG A 106 -13.31 -3.31 4.62
C ARG A 106 -13.07 -4.61 5.38
N PHE A 107 -12.68 -5.66 4.66
CA PHE A 107 -12.63 -7.04 5.14
C PHE A 107 -11.20 -7.53 5.44
N CYS A 108 -10.21 -6.67 5.31
CA CYS A 108 -8.83 -7.04 5.62
C CYS A 108 -8.67 -7.36 7.11
N SER A 109 -7.85 -8.36 7.41
CA SER A 109 -7.58 -8.77 8.78
C SER A 109 -6.77 -7.73 9.56
N GLU A 110 -6.75 -7.86 10.89
CA GLU A 110 -6.02 -6.96 11.79
C GLU A 110 -4.51 -6.95 11.48
N ASP A 111 -3.96 -8.07 11.00
CA ASP A 111 -2.54 -8.25 10.71
C ASP A 111 -2.15 -7.89 9.26
N THR A 112 -3.04 -7.20 8.53
CA THR A 112 -2.75 -6.73 7.18
C THR A 112 -1.76 -5.58 7.21
N PHE A 113 -0.75 -5.65 6.35
CA PHE A 113 0.28 -4.62 6.21
C PHE A 113 0.63 -4.36 4.74
N GLY A 114 1.01 -3.15 4.43
CA GLY A 114 1.37 -2.76 3.07
C GLY A 114 1.63 -1.28 2.93
N HIS A 115 1.65 -0.80 1.70
CA HIS A 115 1.76 0.64 1.43
C HIS A 115 1.17 0.99 0.07
N GLY A 116 0.59 2.17 -0.03
CA GLY A 116 0.13 2.73 -1.30
C GLY A 116 1.20 3.57 -1.99
N GLY A 117 1.10 3.69 -3.31
CA GLY A 117 1.94 4.56 -4.13
C GLY A 117 1.13 5.69 -4.74
N ALA A 118 1.52 6.91 -4.48
CA ALA A 118 1.13 8.18 -5.11
C ALA A 118 -0.19 8.19 -5.93
N GLN A 119 -1.31 7.81 -5.31
CA GLN A 119 -2.67 7.81 -5.89
C GLN A 119 -2.85 6.84 -7.07
N SER A 120 -1.98 5.87 -7.27
CA SER A 120 -2.06 5.02 -8.46
C SER A 120 -1.83 3.54 -8.22
N SER A 121 -1.25 3.14 -7.11
CA SER A 121 -0.93 1.75 -6.83
C SER A 121 -1.05 1.42 -5.36
N ILE A 122 -1.14 0.13 -5.06
CA ILE A 122 -1.05 -0.43 -3.73
C ILE A 122 -0.42 -1.81 -3.79
N GLY A 123 0.28 -2.19 -2.73
CA GLY A 123 0.71 -3.54 -2.46
C GLY A 123 0.53 -3.82 -0.97
N PHE A 124 -0.03 -4.98 -0.64
CA PHE A 124 -0.22 -5.40 0.74
C PHE A 124 -0.28 -6.92 0.87
N ALA A 125 -0.06 -7.39 2.09
CA ALA A 125 -0.25 -8.77 2.49
C ALA A 125 -1.18 -8.84 3.70
N ASP A 126 -2.10 -9.78 3.67
CA ASP A 126 -3.01 -10.13 4.76
C ASP A 126 -2.60 -11.49 5.32
N LEU A 127 -2.06 -11.49 6.54
CA LEU A 127 -1.48 -12.69 7.13
C LEU A 127 -2.52 -13.75 7.49
N GLN A 128 -3.70 -13.35 7.98
CA GLN A 128 -4.77 -14.27 8.38
C GLN A 128 -5.43 -14.92 7.17
N ASN A 129 -5.67 -14.15 6.12
CA ASN A 129 -6.31 -14.64 4.89
C ASN A 129 -5.32 -15.23 3.89
N GLU A 130 -4.01 -15.23 4.20
CA GLU A 130 -2.96 -15.72 3.30
C GLU A 130 -3.01 -15.04 1.90
N LEU A 131 -3.43 -13.79 1.88
CA LEU A 131 -3.70 -13.03 0.66
C LEU A 131 -2.62 -11.99 0.41
N VAL A 132 -2.16 -11.92 -0.83
CA VAL A 132 -1.34 -10.81 -1.32
C VAL A 132 -2.07 -10.11 -2.45
N VAL A 133 -2.12 -8.79 -2.36
CA VAL A 133 -2.73 -7.95 -3.39
C VAL A 133 -1.71 -6.92 -3.85
N ALA A 134 -1.56 -6.79 -5.17
CA ALA A 134 -0.81 -5.71 -5.78
C ALA A 134 -1.49 -5.27 -7.08
N TRP A 135 -1.85 -3.99 -7.17
CA TRP A 135 -2.42 -3.43 -8.39
C TRP A 135 -1.95 -1.99 -8.63
N ALA A 136 -2.03 -1.58 -9.88
CA ALA A 136 -1.75 -0.22 -10.29
C ALA A 136 -2.78 0.27 -11.29
N ALA A 137 -3.19 1.54 -11.16
CA ALA A 137 -4.04 2.23 -12.10
C ALA A 137 -3.23 3.20 -12.96
N ASN A 138 -3.60 3.32 -14.22
CA ASN A 138 -2.92 4.24 -15.16
C ASN A 138 -3.45 5.68 -15.04
N VAL A 139 -3.79 6.12 -13.81
CA VAL A 139 -4.30 7.47 -13.56
C VAL A 139 -4.07 7.88 -12.11
N ARG A 140 -3.69 9.14 -11.92
CA ARG A 140 -3.73 9.82 -10.62
C ARG A 140 -5.00 10.64 -10.54
N ALA A 141 -5.95 10.17 -9.75
CA ALA A 141 -7.31 10.73 -9.72
C ALA A 141 -7.53 11.81 -8.65
N GLY A 142 -6.50 12.16 -7.90
CA GLY A 142 -6.60 12.95 -6.66
C GLY A 142 -6.89 12.07 -5.44
N GLU A 143 -6.56 12.57 -4.24
CA GLU A 143 -6.62 11.77 -3.00
C GLU A 143 -8.00 11.19 -2.71
N GLY A 144 -9.07 11.98 -2.79
CA GLY A 144 -10.43 11.50 -2.50
C GLY A 144 -10.90 10.38 -3.42
N GLN A 145 -10.64 10.52 -4.72
CA GLN A 145 -10.99 9.49 -5.70
C GLN A 145 -10.13 8.24 -5.55
N HIS A 146 -8.83 8.43 -5.26
CA HIS A 146 -7.94 7.32 -5.03
C HIS A 146 -8.35 6.51 -3.78
N GLN A 147 -8.66 7.17 -2.68
CA GLN A 147 -9.08 6.51 -1.44
C GLN A 147 -10.37 5.70 -1.65
N LYS A 148 -11.37 6.28 -2.34
CA LYS A 148 -12.59 5.58 -2.69
C LYS A 148 -12.29 4.34 -3.55
N ARG A 149 -11.56 4.53 -4.66
CA ARG A 149 -11.17 3.44 -5.57
C ARG A 149 -10.41 2.34 -4.84
N ASN A 150 -9.43 2.71 -4.02
CA ASN A 150 -8.62 1.78 -3.25
C ASN A 150 -9.50 0.92 -2.33
N ARG A 151 -10.37 1.54 -1.57
CA ARG A 151 -11.31 0.85 -0.68
C ARG A 151 -12.24 -0.08 -1.44
N GLU A 152 -12.88 0.39 -2.52
CA GLU A 152 -13.85 -0.40 -3.27
C GLU A 152 -13.19 -1.59 -3.98
N ILE A 153 -12.05 -1.38 -4.65
CA ILE A 153 -11.33 -2.47 -5.32
C ILE A 153 -10.87 -3.52 -4.31
N ASN A 154 -10.23 -3.08 -3.23
CA ASN A 154 -9.72 -4.03 -2.25
C ASN A 154 -10.88 -4.79 -1.56
N SER A 155 -11.98 -4.13 -1.21
CA SER A 155 -13.15 -4.81 -0.64
C SER A 155 -13.75 -5.83 -1.60
N ALA A 156 -13.91 -5.49 -2.87
CA ALA A 156 -14.42 -6.41 -3.89
C ALA A 156 -13.53 -7.65 -4.07
N ILE A 157 -12.20 -7.51 -3.95
CA ILE A 157 -11.28 -8.66 -3.99
C ILE A 157 -11.59 -9.65 -2.85
N TYR A 158 -11.81 -9.15 -1.62
CA TYR A 158 -12.19 -10.02 -0.50
C TYR A 158 -13.56 -10.67 -0.71
N GLU A 159 -14.53 -9.92 -1.23
CA GLU A 159 -15.88 -10.44 -1.53
C GLU A 159 -15.83 -11.55 -2.59
N ASP A 160 -15.12 -11.32 -3.70
CA ASP A 160 -14.97 -12.28 -4.79
C ASP A 160 -14.25 -13.57 -4.36
N LEU A 161 -13.37 -13.47 -3.37
CA LEU A 161 -12.66 -14.61 -2.79
C LEU A 161 -13.43 -15.28 -1.64
N GLY A 162 -14.60 -14.78 -1.26
CA GLY A 162 -15.39 -15.31 -0.14
C GLY A 162 -14.78 -15.03 1.22
N LEU A 163 -13.99 -13.99 1.36
CA LEU A 163 -13.27 -13.59 2.58
C LEU A 163 -13.95 -12.41 3.30
N SER A 164 -15.22 -12.13 3.00
CA SER A 164 -15.99 -10.99 3.55
C SER A 164 -16.88 -11.36 4.73
N GLY A 165 -16.78 -12.59 5.24
CA GLY A 165 -17.61 -13.14 6.32
C GLY A 165 -17.04 -12.95 7.72
#